data_39e73e25db9fb88a2c513df3819b9088
#
_entry.id   39e73e25db9fb88a2c513df3819b9088
#
_cell.length_a   1.000
_cell.length_b   1.000
_cell.length_c   1.000
_cell.angle_alpha   90.00
_cell.angle_beta   90.00
_cell.angle_gamma   90.00
#
_symmetry.space_group_name_H-M   'P 1'
#
loop_
_entity.id
_entity.type
_entity.pdbx_description
1 polymer ?
#
loop_
_entity_poly.entity_id
_entity_poly.type
_entity_poly.pdbx_seq_one_letter_code
_entity_poly.pdbx_strand_id
1 'polypeptide(L)'
;KPDEVILRYSLSHAYGINFLCSARSNIADKLITKFYAERTGLNADEFKKLRTERTALSFNRIIFPHIKFKTEQLQQLLEEMKKIIIYHTNKDSFCKEFTFYGTVYTVATGGLHSQDKPAVLKSTNKYVFTHRDVGSFYPSTMIAYEIAPKHIHKKIFISLLREWRDTRIKCKHTDDKDGFVVPGVHNKLAAEALKIVINAVYGKLGSSTFYLYDRLAQMQVTINGQLMALMLIEELELNGIHCVSANTDGIIVKCPRDKIDLCNQIEKDWCETNNLTIDSEYYDVFVTRDINNYVNRQETGKLEYKGALDPKQYIKDLKKGYDMPVVALAACNYFLYGTSVMETLRNHKDILDFCKTQNVGRQFEVVYQKVVDGKIVDIHSQRHVRFYVSTRGVVIMKEHVTTGARSVLASGKPVQILNLLDDKDISERNIDYVYYYEEAYKIINPIRLGISPNQKGNARNKTLSGKSLLKKNFGMYNSLFDNEEE
;
A
#
# COMPACT_ATOMS: atom_id res chain seq x y z
N LYS A 1 6.95 6.08 16.17
CA LYS A 1 8.08 6.39 15.27
C LYS A 1 8.54 7.80 15.58
N PRO A 2 9.86 8.08 15.74
CA PRO A 2 10.36 9.44 15.98
C PRO A 2 9.82 10.45 14.97
N ASP A 3 9.84 10.11 13.68
CA ASP A 3 9.35 10.94 12.58
C ASP A 3 7.87 11.36 12.75
N GLU A 4 7.05 10.49 13.33
CA GLU A 4 5.62 10.79 13.53
C GLU A 4 5.38 11.76 14.70
N VAL A 5 6.24 11.72 15.72
CA VAL A 5 6.22 12.68 16.82
C VAL A 5 6.71 14.04 16.34
N ILE A 6 7.82 14.06 15.59
CA ILE A 6 8.37 15.26 14.98
C ILE A 6 7.33 15.91 14.06
N LEU A 7 6.68 15.12 13.19
CA LEU A 7 5.63 15.59 12.29
C LEU A 7 4.49 16.28 13.08
N ARG A 8 3.97 15.61 14.14
CA ARG A 8 2.88 16.17 14.94
C ARG A 8 3.29 17.43 15.70
N TYR A 9 4.51 17.46 16.20
CA TYR A 9 5.06 18.64 16.87
C TYR A 9 5.16 19.81 15.90
N SER A 10 5.77 19.59 14.73
CA SER A 10 5.94 20.61 13.69
C SER A 10 4.61 21.17 13.20
N LEU A 11 3.62 20.28 12.98
CA LEU A 11 2.27 20.70 12.60
C LEU A 11 1.58 21.50 13.72
N SER A 12 1.79 21.09 14.98
CA SER A 12 1.21 21.81 16.11
C SER A 12 1.74 23.24 16.19
N HIS A 13 3.04 23.40 15.96
CA HIS A 13 3.68 24.71 15.93
C HIS A 13 3.21 25.55 14.73
N ALA A 14 3.21 24.97 13.53
CA ALA A 14 2.87 25.69 12.29
C ALA A 14 1.40 26.18 12.26
N TYR A 15 0.47 25.38 12.81
CA TYR A 15 -0.95 25.68 12.72
C TYR A 15 -1.61 26.10 14.05
N GLY A 16 -0.84 26.17 15.13
CA GLY A 16 -1.36 26.56 16.45
C GLY A 16 -2.41 25.61 17.02
N ILE A 17 -2.34 24.30 16.66
CA ILE A 17 -3.27 23.27 17.10
C ILE A 17 -2.49 22.11 17.72
N ASN A 18 -2.87 21.66 18.93
CA ASN A 18 -2.21 20.49 19.50
C ASN A 18 -2.58 19.19 18.78
N PHE A 19 -1.60 18.59 18.07
CA PHE A 19 -1.71 17.31 17.38
C PHE A 19 -0.98 16.15 18.05
N LEU A 20 -0.23 16.37 19.12
CA LEU A 20 0.66 15.37 19.72
C LEU A 20 -0.06 14.05 20.05
N CYS A 21 -1.28 14.13 20.58
CA CYS A 21 -2.10 12.97 20.92
C CYS A 21 -3.18 12.65 19.88
N SER A 22 -3.16 13.32 18.70
CA SER A 22 -4.19 13.12 17.67
C SER A 22 -3.88 11.92 16.81
N ALA A 23 -4.90 11.08 16.50
CA ALA A 23 -4.80 10.12 15.41
C ALA A 23 -4.61 10.86 14.06
N ARG A 24 -3.99 10.22 13.07
CA ARG A 24 -3.75 10.84 11.75
C ARG A 24 -5.03 11.39 11.10
N SER A 25 -6.13 10.65 11.20
CA SER A 25 -7.45 11.08 10.70
C SER A 25 -7.96 12.36 11.40
N ASN A 26 -7.64 12.53 12.67
CA ASN A 26 -8.10 13.69 13.46
C ASN A 26 -7.27 14.96 13.18
N ILE A 27 -6.05 14.83 12.62
CA ILE A 27 -5.26 15.98 12.17
C ILE A 27 -6.02 16.72 11.06
N ALA A 28 -6.49 15.98 10.07
CA ALA A 28 -7.29 16.54 8.98
C ALA A 28 -8.56 17.22 9.49
N ASP A 29 -9.27 16.58 10.44
CA ASP A 29 -10.50 17.16 11.02
C ASP A 29 -10.27 18.49 11.71
N LYS A 30 -9.24 18.57 12.53
CA LYS A 30 -8.89 19.79 13.26
C LYS A 30 -8.50 20.92 12.30
N LEU A 31 -7.73 20.61 11.23
CA LEU A 31 -7.32 21.59 10.23
C LEU A 31 -8.52 22.08 9.41
N ILE A 32 -9.33 21.15 8.88
CA ILE A 32 -10.50 21.51 8.10
C ILE A 32 -11.48 22.36 8.94
N THR A 33 -11.78 21.91 10.17
CA THR A 33 -12.69 22.63 11.05
C THR A 33 -12.19 24.05 11.33
N LYS A 34 -10.90 24.22 11.67
CA LYS A 34 -10.32 25.53 11.94
C LYS A 34 -10.42 26.45 10.72
N PHE A 35 -9.79 26.06 9.63
CA PHE A 35 -9.67 26.92 8.46
C PHE A 35 -11.00 27.19 7.74
N TYR A 36 -11.91 26.21 7.75
CA TYR A 36 -13.22 26.43 7.19
C TYR A 36 -14.07 27.37 8.08
N ALA A 37 -14.05 27.17 9.38
CA ALA A 37 -14.74 28.05 10.34
C ALA A 37 -14.21 29.49 10.25
N GLU A 38 -12.89 29.68 10.24
CA GLU A 38 -12.26 31.01 10.10
C GLU A 38 -12.69 31.73 8.82
N ARG A 39 -12.82 31.01 7.69
CA ARG A 39 -13.22 31.62 6.41
C ARG A 39 -14.70 31.85 6.21
N THR A 40 -15.53 31.10 6.93
CA THR A 40 -16.99 31.18 6.79
C THR A 40 -17.65 31.97 7.93
N GLY A 41 -16.94 32.21 9.04
CA GLY A 41 -17.50 32.72 10.27
C GLY A 41 -18.42 31.73 11.01
N LEU A 42 -18.50 30.48 10.54
CA LEU A 42 -19.34 29.44 11.13
C LEU A 42 -18.72 28.93 12.44
N ASN A 43 -19.54 28.69 13.45
CA ASN A 43 -19.06 28.05 14.68
C ASN A 43 -18.59 26.61 14.39
N ALA A 44 -17.45 26.22 14.95
CA ALA A 44 -16.87 24.91 14.73
C ALA A 44 -17.78 23.74 15.15
N ASP A 45 -18.59 23.91 16.21
CA ASP A 45 -19.52 22.88 16.70
C ASP A 45 -20.79 22.81 15.87
N GLU A 46 -21.22 23.91 15.28
CA GLU A 46 -22.29 23.92 14.27
C GLU A 46 -21.83 23.26 12.98
N PHE A 47 -20.61 23.56 12.51
CA PHE A 47 -20.00 22.93 11.35
C PHE A 47 -19.94 21.41 11.47
N LYS A 48 -19.55 20.88 12.63
CA LYS A 48 -19.48 19.44 12.89
C LYS A 48 -20.82 18.70 12.83
N LYS A 49 -21.94 19.40 12.89
CA LYS A 49 -23.30 18.82 12.81
C LYS A 49 -23.80 18.72 11.37
N LEU A 50 -23.16 19.41 10.43
CA LEU A 50 -23.58 19.45 9.03
C LEU A 50 -23.30 18.11 8.33
N ARG A 51 -24.24 17.67 7.49
CA ARG A 51 -24.10 16.52 6.59
C ARG A 51 -25.17 16.52 5.52
N THR A 52 -24.95 15.81 4.43
CA THR A 52 -25.96 15.61 3.40
C THR A 52 -26.29 14.14 3.31
N GLU A 53 -27.50 13.78 3.71
CA GLU A 53 -28.03 12.43 3.55
C GLU A 53 -28.79 12.33 2.22
N ARG A 54 -28.73 11.14 1.61
CA ARG A 54 -29.40 10.85 0.34
C ARG A 54 -30.00 9.46 0.38
N THR A 55 -31.22 9.32 -0.10
CA THR A 55 -31.94 8.04 -0.16
C THR A 55 -31.58 7.23 -1.39
N ALA A 56 -31.16 7.88 -2.48
CA ALA A 56 -30.76 7.25 -3.72
C ALA A 56 -29.68 8.05 -4.45
N LEU A 57 -28.85 7.34 -5.22
CA LEU A 57 -27.80 7.88 -6.07
C LEU A 57 -27.95 7.31 -7.48
N SER A 58 -28.18 8.15 -8.47
CA SER A 58 -28.23 7.79 -9.87
C SER A 58 -26.88 8.03 -10.54
N PHE A 59 -26.30 7.02 -11.18
CA PHE A 59 -25.03 7.14 -11.89
C PHE A 59 -25.13 8.08 -13.09
N ASN A 60 -26.29 8.21 -13.71
CA ASN A 60 -26.50 9.21 -14.76
C ASN A 60 -26.30 10.67 -14.30
N ARG A 61 -26.49 10.94 -12.98
CA ARG A 61 -26.20 12.25 -12.36
C ARG A 61 -24.79 12.36 -11.80
N ILE A 62 -24.13 11.24 -11.61
CA ILE A 62 -22.75 11.15 -11.08
C ILE A 62 -21.76 11.31 -12.22
N ILE A 63 -21.97 10.64 -13.35
CA ILE A 63 -21.05 10.57 -14.49
C ILE A 63 -21.01 11.93 -15.19
N PHE A 64 -19.79 12.40 -15.46
CA PHE A 64 -19.60 13.69 -16.13
C PHE A 64 -19.94 13.60 -17.62
N PRO A 65 -20.52 14.67 -18.22
CA PRO A 65 -20.95 14.66 -19.62
C PRO A 65 -19.81 14.47 -20.64
N HIS A 66 -18.58 14.83 -20.29
CA HIS A 66 -17.42 14.71 -21.20
C HIS A 66 -16.86 13.27 -21.27
N ILE A 67 -17.25 12.37 -20.36
CA ILE A 67 -16.85 10.96 -20.39
C ILE A 67 -17.45 10.31 -21.64
N LYS A 68 -16.56 9.89 -22.54
CA LYS A 68 -16.91 9.22 -23.80
C LYS A 68 -15.86 8.18 -24.13
N PHE A 69 -16.28 7.10 -24.77
CA PHE A 69 -15.41 6.04 -25.23
C PHE A 69 -15.51 5.86 -26.75
N LYS A 70 -14.47 5.34 -27.37
CA LYS A 70 -14.37 5.08 -28.81
C LYS A 70 -14.78 3.63 -29.16
N THR A 71 -14.45 2.69 -28.28
CA THR A 71 -14.73 1.26 -28.46
C THR A 71 -16.15 0.93 -28.04
N GLU A 72 -16.81 0.04 -28.78
CA GLU A 72 -18.19 -0.40 -28.49
C GLU A 72 -18.29 -1.00 -27.09
N GLN A 73 -17.30 -1.78 -26.68
CA GLN A 73 -17.28 -2.43 -25.37
C GLN A 73 -17.35 -1.43 -24.21
N LEU A 74 -16.54 -0.35 -24.25
CA LEU A 74 -16.53 0.64 -23.18
C LEU A 74 -17.73 1.61 -23.29
N GLN A 75 -18.25 1.84 -24.50
CA GLN A 75 -19.52 2.54 -24.68
C GLN A 75 -20.68 1.79 -24.02
N GLN A 76 -20.79 0.47 -24.24
CA GLN A 76 -21.78 -0.38 -23.59
C GLN A 76 -21.64 -0.36 -22.08
N LEU A 77 -20.39 -0.49 -21.56
CA LEU A 77 -20.12 -0.37 -20.13
C LEU A 77 -20.64 0.97 -19.56
N LEU A 78 -20.35 2.07 -20.23
CA LEU A 78 -20.79 3.41 -19.82
C LEU A 78 -22.32 3.52 -19.78
N GLU A 79 -23.02 3.04 -20.81
CA GLU A 79 -24.48 3.06 -20.85
C GLU A 79 -25.14 2.14 -19.80
N GLU A 80 -24.52 1.01 -19.51
CA GLU A 80 -24.96 0.17 -18.40
C GLU A 80 -24.75 0.86 -17.04
N MET A 81 -23.60 1.51 -16.84
CA MET A 81 -23.33 2.26 -15.61
C MET A 81 -24.33 3.42 -15.42
N LYS A 82 -24.70 4.16 -16.46
CA LYS A 82 -25.68 5.26 -16.38
C LYS A 82 -27.06 4.79 -15.87
N LYS A 83 -27.44 3.54 -16.11
CA LYS A 83 -28.72 2.96 -15.67
C LYS A 83 -28.74 2.60 -14.17
N ILE A 84 -27.59 2.61 -13.50
CA ILE A 84 -27.49 2.18 -12.11
C ILE A 84 -28.09 3.26 -11.19
N ILE A 85 -28.93 2.79 -10.25
CA ILE A 85 -29.42 3.56 -9.12
C ILE A 85 -29.09 2.76 -7.86
N ILE A 86 -28.35 3.36 -6.94
CA ILE A 86 -28.05 2.79 -5.63
C ILE A 86 -29.01 3.39 -4.61
N TYR A 87 -29.79 2.54 -3.97
CA TYR A 87 -30.63 2.87 -2.83
C TYR A 87 -29.90 2.52 -1.53
N HIS A 88 -30.28 3.11 -0.40
CA HIS A 88 -29.66 2.80 0.90
C HIS A 88 -28.12 2.90 0.90
N THR A 89 -27.63 4.04 0.54
CA THR A 89 -26.25 4.42 0.20
C THR A 89 -25.14 3.91 1.12
N ASN A 90 -25.47 3.42 2.30
CA ASN A 90 -24.49 2.88 3.28
C ASN A 90 -24.24 1.37 3.15
N LYS A 91 -25.08 0.62 2.40
CA LYS A 91 -25.00 -0.84 2.29
C LYS A 91 -24.79 -1.32 0.86
N ASP A 92 -25.34 -0.62 -0.13
CA ASP A 92 -25.26 -1.02 -1.53
C ASP A 92 -23.91 -0.63 -2.12
N SER A 93 -23.27 -1.57 -2.78
CA SER A 93 -22.02 -1.39 -3.50
C SER A 93 -22.18 -1.81 -4.95
N PHE A 94 -21.55 -1.07 -5.84
CA PHE A 94 -21.42 -1.43 -7.25
C PHE A 94 -20.06 -2.08 -7.46
N CYS A 95 -20.03 -3.17 -8.23
CA CYS A 95 -18.80 -3.83 -8.67
C CYS A 95 -19.07 -4.54 -10.00
N LYS A 96 -18.31 -4.21 -11.03
CA LYS A 96 -18.38 -4.89 -12.34
C LYS A 96 -16.98 -5.23 -12.82
N GLU A 97 -16.82 -6.46 -13.26
CA GLU A 97 -15.60 -7.00 -13.86
C GLU A 97 -15.79 -7.12 -15.37
N PHE A 98 -14.74 -6.82 -16.13
CA PHE A 98 -14.70 -6.98 -17.58
C PHE A 98 -13.24 -7.13 -18.06
N THR A 99 -13.05 -7.72 -19.23
CA THR A 99 -11.73 -7.86 -19.86
C THR A 99 -11.64 -6.87 -21.01
N PHE A 100 -10.54 -6.09 -21.06
CA PHE A 100 -10.25 -5.17 -22.14
C PHE A 100 -8.80 -5.34 -22.58
N TYR A 101 -8.56 -5.61 -23.87
CA TYR A 101 -7.25 -5.93 -24.45
C TYR A 101 -6.44 -6.97 -23.64
N GLY A 102 -7.11 -7.99 -23.09
CA GLY A 102 -6.49 -9.08 -22.35
C GLY A 102 -6.21 -8.81 -20.87
N THR A 103 -6.36 -7.57 -20.41
CA THR A 103 -6.31 -7.21 -18.99
C THR A 103 -7.70 -7.22 -18.40
N VAL A 104 -7.85 -7.87 -17.23
CA VAL A 104 -9.11 -7.91 -16.48
C VAL A 104 -9.19 -6.70 -15.56
N TYR A 105 -10.23 -5.90 -15.70
CA TYR A 105 -10.49 -4.72 -14.89
C TYR A 105 -11.72 -4.90 -14.01
N THR A 106 -11.69 -4.28 -12.86
CA THR A 106 -12.83 -4.16 -11.95
C THR A 106 -13.13 -2.69 -11.71
N VAL A 107 -14.31 -2.22 -12.11
CA VAL A 107 -14.88 -0.93 -11.71
C VAL A 107 -15.79 -1.13 -10.51
N ALA A 108 -15.62 -0.34 -9.47
CA ALA A 108 -16.35 -0.49 -8.22
C ALA A 108 -16.58 0.87 -7.53
N THR A 109 -17.25 0.89 -6.39
CA THR A 109 -17.46 2.13 -5.62
C THR A 109 -16.16 2.74 -5.07
N GLY A 110 -15.06 1.98 -5.04
CA GLY A 110 -13.78 2.41 -4.47
C GLY A 110 -12.76 2.95 -5.48
N GLY A 111 -12.57 2.30 -6.61
CA GLY A 111 -11.57 2.65 -7.62
C GLY A 111 -11.47 1.61 -8.73
N LEU A 112 -10.78 1.96 -9.82
CA LEU A 112 -10.42 1.03 -10.89
C LEU A 112 -9.26 0.15 -10.43
N HIS A 113 -9.38 -1.16 -10.60
CA HIS A 113 -8.31 -2.10 -10.33
C HIS A 113 -8.20 -3.12 -11.45
N SER A 114 -6.98 -3.42 -11.87
CA SER A 114 -6.71 -4.62 -12.69
C SER A 114 -6.51 -5.85 -11.81
N GLN A 115 -6.75 -7.02 -12.39
CA GLN A 115 -6.40 -8.30 -11.77
C GLN A 115 -5.00 -8.69 -12.22
N ASP A 116 -3.99 -8.14 -11.55
CA ASP A 116 -2.60 -8.38 -11.89
C ASP A 116 -2.22 -9.84 -11.60
N LYS A 117 -1.58 -10.47 -12.57
CA LYS A 117 -0.95 -11.78 -12.38
C LYS A 117 0.47 -11.59 -11.85
N PRO A 118 0.93 -12.47 -10.95
CA PRO A 118 2.32 -12.43 -10.52
C PRO A 118 3.26 -12.53 -11.70
N ALA A 119 4.18 -11.60 -11.84
CA ALA A 119 5.10 -11.51 -12.97
C ALA A 119 6.38 -10.75 -12.65
N VAL A 120 7.41 -11.01 -13.45
CA VAL A 120 8.63 -10.20 -13.52
C VAL A 120 8.69 -9.58 -14.89
N LEU A 121 8.47 -8.28 -14.97
CA LEU A 121 8.47 -7.50 -16.20
C LEU A 121 9.80 -6.74 -16.31
N LYS A 122 10.53 -6.93 -17.41
CA LYS A 122 11.82 -6.26 -17.65
C LYS A 122 11.74 -5.46 -18.94
N SER A 123 12.18 -4.21 -18.87
CA SER A 123 12.36 -3.39 -20.06
C SER A 123 13.47 -3.96 -20.94
N THR A 124 13.34 -3.75 -22.23
CA THR A 124 14.26 -4.24 -23.24
C THR A 124 14.61 -3.11 -24.23
N ASN A 125 15.40 -3.41 -25.24
CA ASN A 125 15.63 -2.48 -26.35
C ASN A 125 14.38 -2.22 -27.23
N LYS A 126 13.32 -3.08 -27.11
CA LYS A 126 12.06 -2.93 -27.87
C LYS A 126 10.97 -2.26 -27.08
N TYR A 127 10.92 -2.49 -25.77
CA TYR A 127 9.84 -2.04 -24.89
C TYR A 127 10.39 -1.40 -23.62
N VAL A 128 9.65 -0.45 -23.10
CA VAL A 128 9.84 0.11 -21.76
C VAL A 128 8.55 -0.06 -20.95
N PHE A 129 8.68 -0.39 -19.67
CA PHE A 129 7.58 -0.31 -18.74
C PHE A 129 7.60 1.06 -18.08
N THR A 130 6.46 1.75 -18.10
CA THR A 130 6.35 3.09 -17.53
C THR A 130 5.10 3.19 -16.67
N HIS A 131 5.24 3.83 -15.51
CA HIS A 131 4.16 4.16 -14.61
C HIS A 131 3.66 5.56 -14.91
N ARG A 132 2.37 5.73 -15.00
CA ARG A 132 1.65 6.98 -15.21
C ARG A 132 0.76 7.20 -14.00
N ASP A 133 1.17 8.07 -13.08
CA ASP A 133 0.52 8.31 -11.79
C ASP A 133 -0.14 9.69 -11.76
N VAL A 134 -1.45 9.74 -11.53
CA VAL A 134 -2.19 11.01 -11.50
C VAL A 134 -1.90 11.75 -10.20
N GLY A 135 -1.36 12.93 -10.31
CA GLY A 135 -0.93 13.76 -9.19
C GLY A 135 -2.06 14.08 -8.20
N SER A 136 -2.04 13.46 -7.00
CA SER A 136 -3.08 13.65 -5.98
C SER A 136 -4.50 13.46 -6.53
N PHE A 137 -4.76 12.37 -7.23
CA PHE A 137 -5.91 12.16 -8.12
C PHE A 137 -7.24 12.62 -7.55
N TYR A 138 -7.68 12.09 -6.41
CA TYR A 138 -8.99 12.44 -5.85
C TYR A 138 -9.11 13.92 -5.44
N PRO A 139 -8.16 14.51 -4.71
CA PRO A 139 -8.16 15.95 -4.46
C PRO A 139 -8.11 16.78 -5.72
N SER A 140 -7.30 16.41 -6.72
CA SER A 140 -7.21 17.13 -8.01
C SER A 140 -8.52 17.05 -8.78
N THR A 141 -9.18 15.90 -8.81
CA THR A 141 -10.53 15.74 -9.39
C THR A 141 -11.56 16.61 -8.67
N MET A 142 -11.53 16.65 -7.32
CA MET A 142 -12.43 17.53 -6.56
C MET A 142 -12.23 19.01 -6.92
N ILE A 143 -10.98 19.43 -7.11
CA ILE A 143 -10.64 20.81 -7.48
C ILE A 143 -11.00 21.12 -8.93
N ALA A 144 -10.68 20.22 -9.87
CA ALA A 144 -10.92 20.41 -11.30
C ALA A 144 -12.41 20.52 -11.63
N TYR A 145 -13.22 19.69 -10.98
CA TYR A 145 -14.68 19.63 -11.23
C TYR A 145 -15.51 20.27 -10.11
N GLU A 146 -14.87 21.01 -9.21
CA GLU A 146 -15.50 21.73 -8.09
C GLU A 146 -16.46 20.84 -7.27
N ILE A 147 -16.04 19.61 -6.95
CA ILE A 147 -16.85 18.67 -6.17
C ILE A 147 -16.74 19.00 -4.68
N ALA A 148 -17.87 19.35 -4.07
CA ALA A 148 -17.99 19.66 -2.65
C ALA A 148 -19.29 19.07 -2.09
N PRO A 149 -19.37 18.76 -0.77
CA PRO A 149 -20.64 18.41 -0.14
C PRO A 149 -21.68 19.52 -0.33
N LYS A 150 -22.94 19.14 -0.55
CA LYS A 150 -24.02 20.09 -0.81
C LYS A 150 -24.21 21.14 0.29
N HIS A 151 -23.99 20.76 1.55
CA HIS A 151 -24.14 21.60 2.74
C HIS A 151 -22.94 22.51 3.04
N ILE A 152 -21.88 22.42 2.24
CA ILE A 152 -20.63 23.16 2.42
C ILE A 152 -20.57 24.34 1.43
N HIS A 153 -20.01 25.47 1.85
CA HIS A 153 -19.76 26.60 0.96
C HIS A 153 -18.68 26.22 -0.08
N LYS A 154 -19.14 25.86 -1.27
CA LYS A 154 -18.35 25.25 -2.35
C LYS A 154 -17.04 26.00 -2.65
N LYS A 155 -17.12 27.32 -2.92
CA LYS A 155 -15.95 28.12 -3.30
C LYS A 155 -14.88 28.14 -2.23
N ILE A 156 -15.26 28.29 -0.95
CA ILE A 156 -14.33 28.31 0.18
C ILE A 156 -13.68 26.92 0.35
N PHE A 157 -14.48 25.87 0.28
CA PHE A 157 -13.99 24.49 0.43
C PHE A 157 -12.98 24.13 -0.67
N ILE A 158 -13.30 24.40 -1.93
CA ILE A 158 -12.41 24.14 -3.07
C ILE A 158 -11.14 25.01 -3.01
N SER A 159 -11.25 26.25 -2.58
CA SER A 159 -10.07 27.12 -2.40
C SER A 159 -9.10 26.58 -1.31
N LEU A 160 -9.62 26.03 -0.21
CA LEU A 160 -8.81 25.37 0.83
C LEU A 160 -8.11 24.12 0.30
N LEU A 161 -8.83 23.27 -0.42
CA LEU A 161 -8.24 22.06 -1.01
C LEU A 161 -7.13 22.41 -2.00
N ARG A 162 -7.34 23.43 -2.83
CA ARG A 162 -6.35 23.91 -3.79
C ARG A 162 -5.10 24.42 -3.09
N GLU A 163 -5.26 25.28 -2.08
CA GLU A 163 -4.15 25.80 -1.29
C GLU A 163 -3.32 24.68 -0.66
N TRP A 164 -3.96 23.69 -0.03
CA TRP A 164 -3.24 22.57 0.59
C TRP A 164 -2.57 21.67 -0.43
N ARG A 165 -3.21 21.38 -1.58
CA ARG A 165 -2.60 20.60 -2.66
C ARG A 165 -1.38 21.34 -3.22
N ASP A 166 -1.52 22.60 -3.55
CA ASP A 166 -0.45 23.39 -4.17
C ASP A 166 0.71 23.60 -3.20
N THR A 167 0.42 23.84 -1.92
CA THR A 167 1.44 23.87 -0.86
C THR A 167 2.17 22.53 -0.75
N ARG A 168 1.44 21.42 -0.81
CA ARG A 168 2.04 20.08 -0.80
C ARG A 168 2.97 19.86 -1.98
N ILE A 169 2.54 20.24 -3.17
CA ILE A 169 3.33 20.09 -4.40
C ILE A 169 4.60 20.94 -4.27
N LYS A 170 4.49 22.20 -3.82
CA LYS A 170 5.62 23.06 -3.58
C LYS A 170 6.59 22.46 -2.56
N CYS A 171 6.12 21.95 -1.44
CA CYS A 171 6.94 21.24 -0.44
C CYS A 171 7.66 20.01 -1.02
N LYS A 172 7.01 19.24 -1.93
CA LYS A 172 7.60 18.05 -2.56
C LYS A 172 8.81 18.40 -3.44
N HIS A 173 8.82 19.58 -4.05
CA HIS A 173 9.80 20.02 -5.04
C HIS A 173 10.78 21.08 -4.54
N THR A 174 10.69 21.52 -3.27
CA THR A 174 11.60 22.49 -2.66
C THR A 174 12.53 21.78 -1.67
N ASP A 175 13.83 21.90 -1.85
CA ASP A 175 14.81 21.41 -0.87
C ASP A 175 14.80 22.33 0.37
N ASP A 176 15.02 21.76 1.56
CA ASP A 176 15.05 22.54 2.82
C ASP A 176 16.10 23.65 2.85
N LYS A 177 17.21 23.48 2.10
CA LYS A 177 18.24 24.52 1.93
C LYS A 177 17.76 25.75 1.17
N ASP A 178 16.72 25.60 0.32
CA ASP A 178 16.10 26.68 -0.46
C ASP A 178 14.96 27.37 0.34
N GLY A 179 14.74 26.94 1.58
CA GLY A 179 13.78 27.48 2.52
C GLY A 179 12.60 26.58 2.82
N PHE A 180 11.91 26.86 3.91
CA PHE A 180 10.71 26.13 4.33
C PHE A 180 9.47 26.76 3.72
N VAL A 181 8.72 25.96 2.93
CA VAL A 181 7.45 26.39 2.32
C VAL A 181 6.39 26.63 3.40
N VAL A 182 6.37 25.77 4.42
CA VAL A 182 5.58 25.97 5.65
C VAL A 182 6.54 26.40 6.76
N PRO A 183 6.39 27.60 7.31
CA PRO A 183 7.35 28.15 8.28
C PRO A 183 7.63 27.18 9.45
N GLY A 184 8.91 26.90 9.71
CA GLY A 184 9.35 26.04 10.80
C GLY A 184 9.12 24.54 10.60
N VAL A 185 8.71 24.10 9.40
CA VAL A 185 8.47 22.67 9.10
C VAL A 185 9.31 22.24 7.90
N HIS A 186 10.10 21.18 8.06
CA HIS A 186 10.84 20.57 6.94
C HIS A 186 9.89 20.21 5.79
N ASN A 187 10.28 20.57 4.56
CA ASN A 187 9.43 20.45 3.38
C ASN A 187 8.91 19.02 3.15
N LYS A 188 9.76 18.00 3.33
CA LYS A 188 9.33 16.60 3.24
C LYS A 188 8.24 16.25 4.26
N LEU A 189 8.37 16.70 5.50
CA LEU A 189 7.37 16.46 6.55
C LEU A 189 6.07 17.21 6.28
N ALA A 190 6.17 18.46 5.81
CA ALA A 190 5.01 19.25 5.40
C ALA A 190 4.24 18.59 4.24
N ALA A 191 4.96 18.09 3.23
CA ALA A 191 4.37 17.38 2.10
C ALA A 191 3.64 16.09 2.54
N GLU A 192 4.23 15.31 3.45
CA GLU A 192 3.59 14.09 4.00
C GLU A 192 2.35 14.42 4.83
N ALA A 193 2.43 15.46 5.65
CA ALA A 193 1.30 15.92 6.45
C ALA A 193 0.13 16.38 5.59
N LEU A 194 0.38 17.24 4.63
CA LEU A 194 -0.64 17.72 3.71
C LEU A 194 -1.22 16.60 2.85
N LYS A 195 -0.42 15.59 2.46
CA LYS A 195 -0.93 14.37 1.80
C LYS A 195 -1.98 13.66 2.66
N ILE A 196 -1.73 13.53 3.97
CA ILE A 196 -2.70 12.92 4.90
C ILE A 196 -3.98 13.76 4.96
N VAL A 197 -3.84 15.08 5.05
CA VAL A 197 -4.99 16.00 5.16
C VAL A 197 -5.88 15.92 3.92
N ILE A 198 -5.32 16.13 2.74
CA ILE A 198 -6.11 16.19 1.50
C ILE A 198 -6.73 14.82 1.13
N ASN A 199 -6.03 13.70 1.40
CA ASN A 199 -6.60 12.36 1.18
C ASN A 199 -7.69 12.03 2.20
N ALA A 200 -7.55 12.49 3.45
CA ALA A 200 -8.58 12.28 4.47
C ALA A 200 -9.88 13.02 4.13
N VAL A 201 -9.83 14.17 3.46
CA VAL A 201 -11.02 14.90 3.00
C VAL A 201 -11.90 14.00 2.14
N TYR A 202 -11.33 13.38 1.12
CA TYR A 202 -12.06 12.44 0.26
C TYR A 202 -12.70 11.30 1.05
N GLY A 203 -11.92 10.62 1.92
CA GLY A 203 -12.41 9.50 2.73
C GLY A 203 -13.60 9.88 3.63
N LYS A 204 -13.64 11.15 4.09
CA LYS A 204 -14.70 11.67 4.96
C LYS A 204 -16.01 11.96 4.23
N LEU A 205 -15.99 12.16 2.91
CA LEU A 205 -17.20 12.27 2.10
C LEU A 205 -18.07 11.01 2.17
N GLY A 206 -17.46 9.85 2.39
CA GLY A 206 -18.14 8.55 2.45
C GLY A 206 -18.51 8.08 3.84
N SER A 207 -18.11 8.77 4.90
CA SER A 207 -18.37 8.34 6.27
C SER A 207 -19.51 9.13 6.91
N SER A 208 -20.64 8.46 7.20
CA SER A 208 -21.84 9.07 7.75
C SER A 208 -21.66 9.73 9.13
N THR A 209 -20.57 9.39 9.82
CA THR A 209 -20.24 10.00 11.13
C THR A 209 -19.52 11.34 11.02
N PHE A 210 -19.10 11.73 9.80
CA PHE A 210 -18.33 12.96 9.59
C PHE A 210 -19.19 14.09 8.99
N TYR A 211 -18.83 15.30 9.34
CA TYR A 211 -19.47 16.54 8.88
C TYR A 211 -19.20 16.89 7.40
N LEU A 212 -18.31 16.18 6.72
CA LEU A 212 -18.15 16.28 5.26
C LEU A 212 -19.01 15.25 4.50
N TYR A 213 -19.84 14.47 5.18
CA TYR A 213 -20.59 13.40 4.55
C TYR A 213 -21.51 13.89 3.46
N ASP A 214 -21.20 13.51 2.23
CA ASP A 214 -22.08 13.56 1.05
C ASP A 214 -21.68 12.45 0.10
N ARG A 215 -22.42 11.37 0.10
CA ARG A 215 -22.13 10.18 -0.71
C ARG A 215 -22.14 10.48 -2.22
N LEU A 216 -22.92 11.47 -2.68
CA LEU A 216 -22.89 11.90 -4.09
C LEU A 216 -21.52 12.48 -4.44
N ALA A 217 -21.02 13.41 -3.62
CA ALA A 217 -19.70 14.00 -3.84
C ALA A 217 -18.58 12.94 -3.84
N GLN A 218 -18.64 11.97 -2.93
CA GLN A 218 -17.69 10.85 -2.93
C GLN A 218 -17.76 10.05 -4.23
N MET A 219 -18.97 9.65 -4.65
CA MET A 219 -19.17 8.84 -5.84
C MET A 219 -18.81 9.59 -7.12
N GLN A 220 -19.02 10.91 -7.17
CA GLN A 220 -18.56 11.73 -8.29
C GLN A 220 -17.04 11.66 -8.47
N VAL A 221 -16.27 11.66 -7.38
CA VAL A 221 -14.80 11.52 -7.45
C VAL A 221 -14.40 10.14 -7.94
N THR A 222 -14.92 9.07 -7.32
CA THR A 222 -14.46 7.71 -7.63
C THR A 222 -14.94 7.18 -8.96
N ILE A 223 -16.21 7.39 -9.30
CA ILE A 223 -16.78 6.86 -10.56
C ILE A 223 -16.17 7.58 -11.75
N ASN A 224 -16.11 8.92 -11.72
CA ASN A 224 -15.49 9.66 -12.83
C ASN A 224 -13.98 9.43 -12.90
N GLY A 225 -13.28 9.31 -11.76
CA GLY A 225 -11.87 8.95 -11.74
C GLY A 225 -11.59 7.64 -12.47
N GLN A 226 -12.37 6.60 -12.20
CA GLN A 226 -12.26 5.31 -12.90
C GLN A 226 -12.54 5.44 -14.41
N LEU A 227 -13.59 6.16 -14.78
CA LEU A 227 -13.95 6.35 -16.18
C LEU A 227 -12.91 7.20 -16.92
N MET A 228 -12.35 8.24 -16.29
CA MET A 228 -11.24 9.01 -16.87
C MET A 228 -9.98 8.15 -17.04
N ALA A 229 -9.64 7.30 -16.07
CA ALA A 229 -8.54 6.35 -16.23
C ALA A 229 -8.78 5.36 -17.37
N LEU A 230 -10.02 4.86 -17.54
CA LEU A 230 -10.37 4.00 -18.67
C LEU A 230 -10.31 4.75 -20.02
N MET A 231 -10.60 6.05 -20.09
CA MET A 231 -10.40 6.84 -21.32
C MET A 231 -8.91 6.88 -21.70
N LEU A 232 -8.01 7.05 -20.74
CA LEU A 232 -6.55 6.99 -20.98
C LEU A 232 -6.12 5.60 -21.45
N ILE A 233 -6.58 4.56 -20.75
CA ILE A 233 -6.27 3.16 -21.11
C ILE A 233 -6.78 2.84 -22.52
N GLU A 234 -8.01 3.23 -22.86
CA GLU A 234 -8.56 3.02 -24.19
C GLU A 234 -7.71 3.67 -25.27
N GLU A 235 -7.33 4.92 -25.09
CA GLU A 235 -6.51 5.64 -26.09
C GLU A 235 -5.14 5.00 -26.26
N LEU A 236 -4.50 4.57 -25.19
CA LEU A 236 -3.22 3.86 -25.23
C LEU A 236 -3.33 2.52 -25.97
N GLU A 237 -4.34 1.71 -25.63
CA GLU A 237 -4.57 0.40 -26.24
C GLU A 237 -4.88 0.51 -27.75
N LEU A 238 -5.70 1.47 -28.15
CA LEU A 238 -6.01 1.75 -29.58
C LEU A 238 -4.74 2.11 -30.37
N ASN A 239 -3.73 2.65 -29.70
CA ASN A 239 -2.45 3.00 -30.30
C ASN A 239 -1.37 1.92 -30.12
N GLY A 240 -1.74 0.72 -29.61
CA GLY A 240 -0.82 -0.41 -29.42
C GLY A 240 0.17 -0.22 -28.26
N ILE A 241 -0.22 0.55 -27.25
CA ILE A 241 0.50 0.73 -25.98
C ILE A 241 -0.32 0.00 -24.91
N HIS A 242 0.18 -1.15 -24.46
CA HIS A 242 -0.60 -2.07 -23.65
C HIS A 242 -0.58 -1.72 -22.14
N CYS A 243 -1.75 -1.58 -21.51
CA CYS A 243 -1.89 -1.40 -20.08
C CYS A 243 -1.79 -2.75 -19.36
N VAL A 244 -0.76 -2.94 -18.54
CA VAL A 244 -0.49 -4.19 -17.82
C VAL A 244 -0.98 -4.18 -16.39
N SER A 245 -1.18 -3.00 -15.80
CA SER A 245 -1.69 -2.83 -14.44
C SER A 245 -2.41 -1.49 -14.29
N ALA A 246 -3.50 -1.46 -13.52
CA ALA A 246 -4.20 -0.24 -13.17
C ALA A 246 -4.64 -0.29 -11.69
N ASN A 247 -4.29 0.74 -10.93
CA ASN A 247 -4.59 0.82 -9.50
C ASN A 247 -5.01 2.24 -9.11
N THR A 248 -6.29 2.49 -9.18
CA THR A 248 -6.97 3.72 -8.73
C THR A 248 -6.47 4.98 -9.41
N ASP A 249 -5.26 5.43 -9.12
CA ASP A 249 -4.62 6.70 -9.52
C ASP A 249 -3.46 6.52 -10.49
N GLY A 250 -2.99 5.28 -10.69
CA GLY A 250 -1.87 4.98 -11.56
C GLY A 250 -2.12 3.79 -12.48
N ILE A 251 -1.50 3.85 -13.66
CA ILE A 251 -1.45 2.73 -14.60
C ILE A 251 0.00 2.40 -14.95
N ILE A 252 0.27 1.13 -15.20
CA ILE A 252 1.56 0.68 -15.74
C ILE A 252 1.32 0.20 -17.15
N VAL A 253 2.08 0.75 -18.07
CA VAL A 253 1.97 0.41 -19.48
C VAL A 253 3.26 -0.20 -20.02
N LYS A 254 3.13 -1.15 -20.91
CA LYS A 254 4.18 -1.69 -21.76
C LYS A 254 4.20 -0.88 -23.06
N CYS A 255 5.12 0.07 -23.16
CA CYS A 255 5.21 0.98 -24.28
C CYS A 255 6.32 0.53 -25.26
N PRO A 256 6.06 0.32 -26.56
CA PRO A 256 7.11 0.22 -27.54
C PRO A 256 7.99 1.47 -27.53
N ARG A 257 9.33 1.31 -27.60
CA ARG A 257 10.24 2.46 -27.46
C ARG A 257 10.10 3.50 -28.59
N ASP A 258 9.68 3.07 -29.77
CA ASP A 258 9.36 3.93 -30.91
C ASP A 258 8.04 4.71 -30.74
N LYS A 259 7.23 4.38 -29.72
CA LYS A 259 5.95 5.04 -29.42
C LYS A 259 5.97 5.87 -28.13
N ILE A 260 7.14 6.11 -27.52
CA ILE A 260 7.24 6.89 -26.26
C ILE A 260 6.69 8.30 -26.45
N ASP A 261 7.03 8.97 -27.56
CA ASP A 261 6.55 10.33 -27.83
C ASP A 261 5.02 10.35 -28.02
N LEU A 262 4.47 9.35 -28.72
CA LEU A 262 3.02 9.18 -28.87
C LEU A 262 2.34 8.93 -27.50
N CYS A 263 2.94 8.08 -26.65
CA CYS A 263 2.45 7.83 -25.30
C CYS A 263 2.38 9.13 -24.48
N ASN A 264 3.45 9.94 -24.54
CA ASN A 264 3.53 11.21 -23.84
C ASN A 264 2.52 12.24 -24.42
N GLN A 265 2.27 12.21 -25.74
CA GLN A 265 1.25 13.08 -26.34
C GLN A 265 -0.16 12.69 -25.90
N ILE A 266 -0.51 11.40 -25.91
CA ILE A 266 -1.78 10.88 -25.41
C ILE A 266 -2.02 11.29 -23.95
N GLU A 267 -0.98 11.15 -23.12
CA GLU A 267 -1.02 11.58 -21.71
C GLU A 267 -1.30 13.08 -21.59
N LYS A 268 -0.58 13.89 -22.37
CA LYS A 268 -0.77 15.35 -22.36
C LYS A 268 -2.19 15.76 -22.77
N ASP A 269 -2.72 15.20 -23.84
CA ASP A 269 -4.06 15.47 -24.33
C ASP A 269 -5.13 15.05 -23.29
N TRP A 270 -4.90 13.93 -22.61
CA TRP A 270 -5.76 13.46 -21.52
C TRP A 270 -5.68 14.40 -20.30
N CYS A 271 -4.49 14.88 -19.93
CA CYS A 271 -4.29 15.83 -18.84
C CYS A 271 -4.99 17.15 -19.11
N GLU A 272 -4.87 17.68 -20.34
CA GLU A 272 -5.56 18.92 -20.76
C GLU A 272 -7.09 18.75 -20.73
N THR A 273 -7.59 17.63 -21.26
CA THR A 273 -9.03 17.32 -21.29
C THR A 273 -9.64 17.25 -19.89
N ASN A 274 -8.92 16.68 -18.93
CA ASN A 274 -9.42 16.44 -17.59
C ASN A 274 -8.97 17.48 -16.56
N ASN A 275 -8.14 18.43 -16.95
CA ASN A 275 -7.52 19.43 -16.07
C ASN A 275 -6.81 18.77 -14.86
N LEU A 276 -6.03 17.74 -15.17
CA LEU A 276 -5.25 16.94 -14.23
C LEU A 276 -3.79 16.92 -14.66
N THR A 277 -2.92 16.34 -13.82
CA THR A 277 -1.49 16.15 -14.12
C THR A 277 -1.10 14.71 -13.86
N ILE A 278 -0.15 14.20 -14.65
CA ILE A 278 0.42 12.86 -14.49
C ILE A 278 1.92 13.02 -14.23
N ASP A 279 2.43 12.28 -13.24
CA ASP A 279 3.85 12.04 -13.01
C ASP A 279 4.22 10.72 -13.73
N SER A 280 5.31 10.72 -14.54
CA SER A 280 5.71 9.56 -15.33
C SER A 280 7.05 9.03 -14.86
N GLU A 281 7.12 7.73 -14.60
CA GLU A 281 8.33 7.02 -14.18
C GLU A 281 8.60 5.85 -15.15
N TYR A 282 9.88 5.59 -15.44
CA TYR A 282 10.32 4.51 -16.33
C TYR A 282 11.02 3.43 -15.52
N TYR A 283 10.60 2.18 -15.71
CA TYR A 283 11.11 1.04 -14.97
C TYR A 283 12.02 0.19 -15.86
N ASP A 284 13.15 -0.24 -15.34
CA ASP A 284 13.93 -1.28 -15.94
C ASP A 284 13.44 -2.67 -15.51
N VAL A 285 12.99 -2.79 -14.23
CA VAL A 285 12.40 -4.02 -13.69
C VAL A 285 11.17 -3.67 -12.86
N PHE A 286 10.06 -4.35 -13.12
CA PHE A 286 8.84 -4.31 -12.31
C PHE A 286 8.45 -5.74 -11.93
N VAL A 287 8.46 -6.04 -10.65
CA VAL A 287 8.11 -7.33 -10.07
C VAL A 287 6.82 -7.21 -9.31
N THR A 288 5.78 -7.87 -9.75
CA THR A 288 4.48 -7.86 -9.10
C THR A 288 4.06 -9.24 -8.63
N ARG A 289 3.55 -9.34 -7.42
CA ARG A 289 2.79 -10.48 -6.92
C ARG A 289 1.29 -10.27 -7.10
N ASP A 290 0.86 -9.06 -6.87
CA ASP A 290 -0.48 -8.54 -7.09
C ASP A 290 -0.43 -7.00 -7.02
N ILE A 291 -1.53 -6.34 -7.32
CA ILE A 291 -1.65 -4.88 -7.41
C ILE A 291 -1.17 -4.09 -6.16
N ASN A 292 -1.12 -4.73 -4.99
CA ASN A 292 -0.69 -4.13 -3.73
C ASN A 292 0.63 -4.67 -3.19
N ASN A 293 1.28 -5.60 -3.90
CA ASN A 293 2.51 -6.24 -3.48
C ASN A 293 3.48 -6.32 -4.65
N TYR A 294 4.34 -5.30 -4.75
CA TYR A 294 5.31 -5.18 -5.84
C TYR A 294 6.63 -4.55 -5.37
N VAL A 295 7.66 -4.73 -6.16
CA VAL A 295 8.91 -3.96 -6.12
C VAL A 295 9.29 -3.58 -7.54
N ASN A 296 9.76 -2.36 -7.73
CA ASN A 296 10.28 -1.92 -9.01
C ASN A 296 11.65 -1.24 -8.85
N ARG A 297 12.40 -1.24 -9.94
CA ARG A 297 13.61 -0.45 -10.12
C ARG A 297 13.41 0.47 -11.32
N GLN A 298 13.52 1.77 -11.08
CA GLN A 298 13.47 2.77 -12.13
C GLN A 298 14.76 2.73 -12.97
N GLU A 299 14.72 3.22 -14.20
CA GLU A 299 15.92 3.38 -15.05
C GLU A 299 16.98 4.27 -14.38
N THR A 300 16.58 5.14 -13.47
CA THR A 300 17.48 5.97 -12.62
C THR A 300 18.17 5.19 -11.49
N GLY A 301 17.83 3.91 -11.31
CA GLY A 301 18.28 3.07 -10.20
C GLY A 301 17.47 3.22 -8.90
N LYS A 302 16.53 4.15 -8.82
CA LYS A 302 15.66 4.32 -7.66
C LYS A 302 14.75 3.09 -7.49
N LEU A 303 14.61 2.63 -6.24
CA LEU A 303 13.75 1.51 -5.89
C LEU A 303 12.46 1.99 -5.23
N GLU A 304 11.37 1.34 -5.59
CA GLU A 304 10.09 1.50 -4.93
C GLU A 304 9.56 0.13 -4.49
N TYR A 305 9.05 0.08 -3.25
CA TYR A 305 8.58 -1.14 -2.62
C TYR A 305 7.14 -0.97 -2.14
N LYS A 306 6.33 -2.03 -2.24
CA LYS A 306 4.97 -2.05 -1.70
C LYS A 306 4.58 -3.42 -1.13
N GLY A 307 3.87 -3.38 0.00
CA GLY A 307 3.26 -4.57 0.61
C GLY A 307 4.27 -5.63 1.04
N ALA A 308 4.03 -6.88 0.67
CA ALA A 308 4.88 -8.01 1.06
C ALA A 308 6.31 -7.98 0.47
N LEU A 309 6.54 -7.14 -0.53
CA LEU A 309 7.86 -6.89 -1.13
C LEU A 309 8.52 -5.61 -0.58
N ASP A 310 7.96 -5.00 0.47
CA ASP A 310 8.59 -3.87 1.16
C ASP A 310 9.19 -4.34 2.50
N PRO A 311 10.53 -4.45 2.64
CA PRO A 311 11.17 -4.86 3.89
C PRO A 311 10.76 -3.97 5.08
N LYS A 312 10.45 -2.68 4.86
CA LYS A 312 10.03 -1.76 5.91
C LYS A 312 8.66 -2.11 6.51
N GLN A 313 7.80 -2.82 5.79
CA GLN A 313 6.50 -3.28 6.32
C GLN A 313 6.66 -4.36 7.39
N TYR A 314 7.82 -5.01 7.43
CA TYR A 314 8.17 -6.02 8.43
C TYR A 314 8.81 -5.41 9.69
N ILE A 315 9.16 -4.12 9.64
CA ILE A 315 9.60 -3.33 10.80
C ILE A 315 8.37 -2.56 11.30
N LYS A 316 7.65 -3.15 12.24
CA LYS A 316 6.42 -2.58 12.78
C LYS A 316 6.75 -1.52 13.86
N ASP A 317 5.72 -0.88 14.42
CA ASP A 317 5.91 0.09 15.50
C ASP A 317 6.54 -0.56 16.76
N LEU A 318 6.92 0.28 17.74
CA LEU A 318 7.54 -0.17 19.00
C LEU A 318 6.76 -1.29 19.71
N LYS A 319 5.43 -1.37 19.52
CA LYS A 319 4.59 -2.40 20.14
C LYS A 319 4.58 -3.71 19.38
N LYS A 320 4.75 -3.66 18.05
CA LYS A 320 4.66 -4.84 17.18
C LYS A 320 6.02 -5.39 16.76
N GLY A 321 7.09 -4.57 16.85
CA GLY A 321 8.46 -4.96 16.59
C GLY A 321 8.74 -5.43 15.18
N TYR A 322 9.58 -6.44 15.05
CA TYR A 322 10.08 -7.00 13.79
C TYR A 322 9.28 -8.23 13.36
N ASP A 323 9.27 -8.52 12.06
CA ASP A 323 8.70 -9.72 11.46
C ASP A 323 9.57 -10.21 10.29
N MET A 324 10.85 -10.42 10.56
CA MET A 324 11.88 -10.94 9.64
C MET A 324 12.03 -10.12 8.34
N PRO A 325 12.38 -8.81 8.38
CA PRO A 325 12.58 -7.98 7.19
C PRO A 325 13.55 -8.58 6.17
N VAL A 326 14.56 -9.33 6.59
CA VAL A 326 15.55 -9.99 5.72
C VAL A 326 14.91 -10.93 4.70
N VAL A 327 13.75 -11.51 5.01
CA VAL A 327 13.01 -12.42 4.11
C VAL A 327 12.53 -11.67 2.87
N ALA A 328 11.89 -10.50 3.07
CA ALA A 328 11.45 -9.66 1.96
C ALA A 328 12.63 -9.07 1.19
N LEU A 329 13.70 -8.67 1.89
CA LEU A 329 14.94 -8.18 1.27
C LEU A 329 15.56 -9.23 0.35
N ALA A 330 15.67 -10.48 0.80
CA ALA A 330 16.23 -11.58 0.03
C ALA A 330 15.38 -11.88 -1.22
N ALA A 331 14.03 -11.82 -1.10
CA ALA A 331 13.16 -11.98 -2.24
C ALA A 331 13.32 -10.84 -3.27
N CYS A 332 13.46 -9.59 -2.80
CA CYS A 332 13.70 -8.46 -3.69
C CYS A 332 15.05 -8.56 -4.42
N ASN A 333 16.12 -8.90 -3.71
CA ASN A 333 17.45 -9.04 -4.31
C ASN A 333 17.50 -10.16 -5.34
N TYR A 334 16.77 -11.26 -5.09
CA TYR A 334 16.62 -12.35 -6.06
C TYR A 334 16.04 -11.86 -7.39
N PHE A 335 14.98 -11.07 -7.37
CA PHE A 335 14.33 -10.60 -8.59
C PHE A 335 15.05 -9.42 -9.26
N LEU A 336 15.52 -8.46 -8.46
CA LEU A 336 16.10 -7.21 -8.98
C LEU A 336 17.53 -7.37 -9.48
N TYR A 337 18.32 -8.23 -8.82
CA TYR A 337 19.76 -8.33 -9.06
C TYR A 337 20.21 -9.74 -9.46
N GLY A 338 19.34 -10.75 -9.34
CA GLY A 338 19.72 -12.15 -9.56
C GLY A 338 20.60 -12.73 -8.42
N THR A 339 20.73 -12.00 -7.29
CA THR A 339 21.47 -12.46 -6.12
C THR A 339 20.77 -13.66 -5.49
N SER A 340 21.47 -14.73 -5.18
CA SER A 340 20.86 -15.88 -4.55
C SER A 340 20.30 -15.51 -3.16
N VAL A 341 19.20 -16.16 -2.77
CA VAL A 341 18.59 -15.93 -1.44
C VAL A 341 19.58 -16.22 -0.34
N MET A 342 20.34 -17.33 -0.45
CA MET A 342 21.32 -17.72 0.53
C MET A 342 22.47 -16.72 0.64
N GLU A 343 22.92 -16.17 -0.47
CA GLU A 343 23.95 -15.14 -0.51
C GLU A 343 23.49 -13.87 0.21
N THR A 344 22.26 -13.39 -0.07
CA THR A 344 21.69 -12.25 0.65
C THR A 344 21.63 -12.51 2.15
N LEU A 345 21.15 -13.69 2.57
CA LEU A 345 21.02 -14.04 3.98
C LEU A 345 22.36 -14.09 4.70
N ARG A 346 23.38 -14.73 4.10
CA ARG A 346 24.72 -14.88 4.72
C ARG A 346 25.49 -13.55 4.80
N ASN A 347 25.30 -12.67 3.82
CA ASN A 347 25.98 -11.39 3.76
C ASN A 347 25.29 -10.29 4.59
N HIS A 348 24.05 -10.50 5.01
CA HIS A 348 23.30 -9.54 5.83
C HIS A 348 23.87 -9.45 7.24
N LYS A 349 24.06 -8.23 7.76
CA LYS A 349 24.80 -8.00 9.02
C LYS A 349 23.90 -7.59 10.20
N ASP A 350 22.67 -7.12 9.94
CA ASP A 350 21.79 -6.70 11.03
C ASP A 350 20.97 -7.89 11.56
N ILE A 351 21.28 -8.32 12.78
CA ILE A 351 20.54 -9.41 13.44
C ILE A 351 19.05 -9.06 13.67
N LEU A 352 18.72 -7.80 13.82
CA LEU A 352 17.32 -7.39 14.01
C LEU A 352 16.45 -7.74 12.82
N ASP A 353 17.01 -7.75 11.61
CA ASP A 353 16.28 -8.11 10.40
C ASP A 353 15.96 -9.60 10.30
N PHE A 354 16.66 -10.46 11.08
CA PHE A 354 16.29 -11.86 11.27
C PHE A 354 15.27 -12.04 12.40
N CYS A 355 15.01 -11.02 13.20
CA CYS A 355 14.14 -11.15 14.35
C CYS A 355 12.66 -11.13 13.98
N LYS A 356 11.92 -11.92 14.77
CA LYS A 356 10.47 -11.84 14.88
C LYS A 356 10.09 -11.40 16.29
N THR A 357 9.09 -10.53 16.39
CA THR A 357 8.54 -10.13 17.67
C THR A 357 7.13 -10.68 17.82
N GLN A 358 6.86 -11.32 18.96
CA GLN A 358 5.56 -11.89 19.26
C GLN A 358 5.04 -11.40 20.61
N ASN A 359 3.76 -11.02 20.63
CA ASN A 359 3.04 -10.69 21.85
C ASN A 359 1.94 -11.72 22.09
N VAL A 360 1.94 -12.37 23.24
CA VAL A 360 1.03 -13.47 23.55
C VAL A 360 -0.30 -13.03 24.21
N GLY A 361 -0.51 -11.74 24.42
CA GLY A 361 -1.72 -11.24 25.08
C GLY A 361 -1.70 -11.38 26.62
N ARG A 362 -2.70 -10.74 27.28
CA ARG A 362 -2.69 -10.57 28.74
C ARG A 362 -2.91 -11.85 29.54
N GLN A 363 -3.59 -12.85 28.94
CA GLN A 363 -3.94 -14.12 29.59
C GLN A 363 -2.86 -15.21 29.40
N PHE A 364 -1.74 -14.86 28.77
CA PHE A 364 -0.64 -15.80 28.50
C PHE A 364 0.69 -15.22 28.95
N GLU A 365 1.63 -16.13 29.23
CA GLU A 365 3.07 -15.86 29.42
C GLU A 365 3.88 -16.65 28.41
N VAL A 366 5.09 -16.18 28.11
CA VAL A 366 6.05 -16.95 27.30
C VAL A 366 6.91 -17.79 28.21
N VAL A 367 6.93 -19.09 27.95
CA VAL A 367 7.70 -20.07 28.73
C VAL A 367 8.61 -20.87 27.80
N TYR A 368 9.81 -21.19 28.27
CA TYR A 368 10.73 -22.10 27.61
C TYR A 368 11.51 -22.91 28.63
N GLN A 369 12.03 -24.04 28.20
CA GLN A 369 12.77 -24.96 29.08
C GLN A 369 14.27 -24.80 28.91
N LYS A 370 14.99 -24.83 30.02
CA LYS A 370 16.44 -24.92 30.08
C LYS A 370 16.87 -26.02 31.02
N VAL A 371 18.02 -26.61 30.74
CA VAL A 371 18.70 -27.51 31.68
C VAL A 371 19.58 -26.66 32.60
N VAL A 372 19.28 -26.68 33.90
CA VAL A 372 20.05 -26.00 34.96
C VAL A 372 20.40 -27.08 35.99
N ASP A 373 21.66 -27.26 36.26
CA ASP A 373 22.18 -28.28 37.18
C ASP A 373 21.64 -29.71 36.91
N GLY A 374 21.56 -30.06 35.61
CA GLY A 374 21.06 -31.37 35.16
C GLY A 374 19.54 -31.55 35.23
N LYS A 375 18.79 -30.55 35.65
CA LYS A 375 17.31 -30.58 35.73
C LYS A 375 16.70 -29.68 34.68
N ILE A 376 15.59 -30.11 34.12
CA ILE A 376 14.76 -29.27 33.22
C ILE A 376 13.97 -28.28 34.07
N VAL A 377 14.16 -27.00 33.84
CA VAL A 377 13.50 -25.91 34.54
C VAL A 377 12.74 -25.05 33.54
N ASP A 378 11.47 -24.72 33.85
CA ASP A 378 10.70 -23.76 33.10
C ASP A 378 11.20 -22.35 33.41
N ILE A 379 11.49 -21.59 32.38
CA ILE A 379 11.86 -20.17 32.47
C ILE A 379 10.73 -19.32 31.89
N HIS A 380 10.19 -18.45 32.69
CA HIS A 380 9.18 -17.50 32.29
C HIS A 380 9.84 -16.24 31.71
N SER A 381 9.35 -15.79 30.58
CA SER A 381 9.79 -14.57 29.90
C SER A 381 8.68 -13.55 29.82
N GLN A 382 9.03 -12.32 29.45
CA GLN A 382 8.04 -11.27 29.22
C GLN A 382 7.07 -11.66 28.08
N ARG A 383 5.83 -11.14 28.16
CA ARG A 383 4.77 -11.42 27.17
C ARG A 383 5.10 -10.96 25.75
N HIS A 384 5.97 -10.00 25.63
CA HIS A 384 6.45 -9.45 24.38
C HIS A 384 7.89 -9.92 24.15
N VAL A 385 8.07 -10.95 23.35
CA VAL A 385 9.36 -11.58 23.11
C VAL A 385 9.85 -11.30 21.69
N ARG A 386 11.12 -10.90 21.56
CA ARG A 386 11.83 -10.81 20.29
C ARG A 386 12.85 -11.96 20.22
N PHE A 387 12.87 -12.65 19.09
CA PHE A 387 13.72 -13.82 18.86
C PHE A 387 14.05 -13.96 17.38
N TYR A 388 15.08 -14.71 17.08
CA TYR A 388 15.39 -15.23 15.75
C TYR A 388 15.44 -16.75 15.76
N VAL A 389 15.13 -17.39 14.61
CA VAL A 389 15.18 -18.84 14.45
C VAL A 389 16.64 -19.28 14.32
N SER A 390 17.02 -20.30 15.06
CA SER A 390 18.41 -20.72 15.26
C SER A 390 18.54 -22.22 15.16
N THR A 391 19.69 -22.71 14.71
CA THR A 391 20.05 -24.15 14.73
C THR A 391 20.30 -24.66 16.15
N ARG A 392 20.53 -23.75 17.08
CA ARG A 392 20.77 -24.05 18.53
C ARG A 392 19.97 -23.04 19.35
N GLY A 393 19.03 -23.51 20.16
CA GLY A 393 18.21 -22.60 20.96
C GLY A 393 17.14 -23.34 21.75
N VAL A 394 16.15 -22.61 22.20
CA VAL A 394 15.04 -23.12 22.99
C VAL A 394 13.75 -23.11 22.19
N VAL A 395 12.85 -24.04 22.46
CA VAL A 395 11.48 -23.98 21.95
C VAL A 395 10.66 -23.11 22.90
N ILE A 396 10.11 -22.02 22.37
CA ILE A 396 9.27 -21.12 23.15
C ILE A 396 7.79 -21.53 23.03
N MET A 397 7.08 -21.40 24.14
CA MET A 397 5.65 -21.71 24.26
C MET A 397 4.92 -20.51 24.86
N LYS A 398 3.65 -20.38 24.58
CA LYS A 398 2.73 -19.58 25.38
C LYS A 398 2.01 -20.48 26.37
N GLU A 399 1.94 -20.07 27.62
CA GLU A 399 1.25 -20.75 28.69
C GLU A 399 0.11 -19.87 29.20
N HIS A 400 -1.08 -20.42 29.34
CA HIS A 400 -2.21 -19.71 29.89
C HIS A 400 -2.10 -19.57 31.41
N VAL A 401 -2.08 -18.35 31.93
CA VAL A 401 -1.77 -18.05 33.34
C VAL A 401 -2.69 -18.73 34.37
N THR A 402 -3.93 -19.05 33.99
CA THR A 402 -4.92 -19.66 34.90
C THR A 402 -4.99 -21.20 34.74
N THR A 403 -4.90 -21.69 33.49
CA THR A 403 -5.12 -23.12 33.21
C THR A 403 -3.84 -23.92 33.05
N GLY A 404 -2.68 -23.25 32.90
CA GLY A 404 -1.40 -23.88 32.58
C GLY A 404 -1.32 -24.51 31.18
N ALA A 405 -2.36 -24.34 30.34
CA ALA A 405 -2.38 -24.90 28.99
C ALA A 405 -1.29 -24.27 28.11
N ARG A 406 -0.47 -25.12 27.49
CA ARG A 406 0.68 -24.68 26.67
C ARG A 406 0.44 -24.92 25.18
N SER A 407 0.96 -23.98 24.36
CA SER A 407 1.07 -24.17 22.91
C SER A 407 2.34 -23.56 22.37
N VAL A 408 2.97 -24.24 21.41
CA VAL A 408 4.25 -23.83 20.84
C VAL A 408 4.13 -22.53 20.04
N LEU A 409 5.14 -21.71 20.12
CA LEU A 409 5.37 -20.54 19.29
C LEU A 409 6.40 -20.85 18.20
N ALA A 410 6.59 -19.94 17.25
CA ALA A 410 7.56 -20.09 16.15
C ALA A 410 7.48 -21.47 15.45
N SER A 411 6.26 -22.03 15.31
CA SER A 411 6.03 -23.37 14.74
C SER A 411 6.87 -24.49 15.40
N GLY A 412 7.24 -24.34 16.68
CA GLY A 412 8.09 -25.28 17.42
C GLY A 412 9.56 -25.29 17.01
N LYS A 413 10.01 -24.36 16.19
CA LYS A 413 11.43 -24.23 15.81
C LYS A 413 12.26 -23.74 17.01
N PRO A 414 13.52 -24.19 17.15
CA PRO A 414 14.43 -23.63 18.11
C PRO A 414 14.70 -22.16 17.82
N VAL A 415 14.73 -21.34 18.85
CA VAL A 415 14.97 -19.89 18.73
C VAL A 415 15.99 -19.41 19.76
N GLN A 416 16.66 -18.33 19.43
CA GLN A 416 17.42 -17.52 20.38
C GLN A 416 16.60 -16.28 20.73
N ILE A 417 16.32 -16.09 22.01
CA ILE A 417 15.61 -14.91 22.52
C ILE A 417 16.60 -13.74 22.53
N LEU A 418 16.17 -12.60 21.93
CA LEU A 418 16.97 -11.37 21.82
C LEU A 418 16.16 -10.17 22.30
N ASN A 419 15.71 -10.19 23.54
CA ASN A 419 14.96 -9.07 24.11
C ASN A 419 15.84 -7.83 24.33
N LEU A 420 17.11 -8.05 24.68
CA LEU A 420 18.15 -7.03 24.75
C LEU A 420 19.19 -7.31 23.66
N LEU A 421 19.68 -6.25 23.04
CA LEU A 421 20.82 -6.37 22.12
C LEU A 421 22.08 -6.64 22.92
N ASP A 422 22.92 -7.50 22.38
CA ASP A 422 24.27 -7.79 22.85
C ASP A 422 25.26 -7.46 21.72
N ASP A 423 26.55 -7.47 22.02
CA ASP A 423 27.62 -7.09 21.10
C ASP A 423 28.12 -8.26 20.22
N LYS A 424 27.40 -9.40 20.20
CA LYS A 424 27.82 -10.58 19.42
C LYS A 424 27.70 -10.29 17.92
N ASP A 425 28.74 -10.67 17.20
CA ASP A 425 28.71 -10.67 15.75
C ASP A 425 27.67 -11.67 15.21
N ILE A 426 27.17 -11.41 14.02
CA ILE A 426 26.15 -12.26 13.41
C ILE A 426 26.67 -13.68 13.12
N SER A 427 27.96 -13.84 12.85
CA SER A 427 28.61 -15.14 12.63
C SER A 427 28.60 -16.06 13.84
N GLU A 428 28.45 -15.51 15.04
CA GLU A 428 28.44 -16.26 16.32
C GLU A 428 27.02 -16.76 16.70
N ARG A 429 25.98 -16.40 15.91
CA ARG A 429 24.60 -16.51 16.37
C ARG A 429 23.88 -17.80 16.00
N ASN A 430 24.52 -18.74 15.32
CA ASN A 430 23.89 -20.01 14.90
C ASN A 430 22.52 -19.84 14.21
N ILE A 431 22.40 -18.87 13.31
CA ILE A 431 21.14 -18.58 12.57
C ILE A 431 20.76 -19.80 11.72
N ASP A 432 19.50 -20.19 11.75
CA ASP A 432 18.96 -21.21 10.84
C ASP A 432 18.66 -20.57 9.47
N TYR A 433 19.69 -20.41 8.64
CA TYR A 433 19.56 -19.83 7.31
C TYR A 433 18.60 -20.60 6.40
N VAL A 434 18.45 -21.92 6.62
CA VAL A 434 17.52 -22.75 5.83
C VAL A 434 16.08 -22.32 6.10
N TYR A 435 15.74 -22.04 7.35
CA TYR A 435 14.42 -21.52 7.70
C TYR A 435 14.10 -20.21 6.97
N TYR A 436 15.03 -19.24 6.97
CA TYR A 436 14.84 -17.95 6.30
C TYR A 436 14.80 -18.07 4.79
N TYR A 437 15.58 -18.98 4.23
CA TYR A 437 15.54 -19.35 2.82
C TYR A 437 14.15 -19.87 2.42
N GLU A 438 13.58 -20.82 3.18
CA GLU A 438 12.22 -21.33 2.94
C GLU A 438 11.16 -20.23 3.04
N GLU A 439 11.28 -19.32 4.03
CA GLU A 439 10.37 -18.19 4.17
C GLU A 439 10.46 -17.22 2.98
N ALA A 440 11.66 -16.94 2.45
CA ALA A 440 11.83 -16.11 1.26
C ALA A 440 11.20 -16.75 0.02
N TYR A 441 11.34 -18.05 -0.14
CA TYR A 441 10.71 -18.76 -1.26
C TYR A 441 9.19 -18.82 -1.20
N LYS A 442 8.56 -18.61 -0.04
CA LYS A 442 7.10 -18.40 0.05
C LYS A 442 6.66 -17.12 -0.64
N ILE A 443 7.54 -16.11 -0.72
CA ILE A 443 7.31 -14.88 -1.47
C ILE A 443 7.68 -15.07 -2.94
N ILE A 444 8.82 -15.72 -3.22
CA ILE A 444 9.40 -15.87 -4.55
C ILE A 444 8.56 -16.80 -5.45
N ASN A 445 8.19 -17.98 -4.94
CA ASN A 445 7.55 -19.02 -5.76
C ASN A 445 6.23 -18.58 -6.40
N PRO A 446 5.29 -17.89 -5.73
CA PRO A 446 4.08 -17.40 -6.38
C PRO A 446 4.39 -16.50 -7.57
N ILE A 447 5.39 -15.62 -7.46
CA ILE A 447 5.78 -14.68 -8.51
C ILE A 447 6.46 -15.45 -9.68
N ARG A 448 7.41 -16.32 -9.37
CA ARG A 448 8.13 -17.12 -10.37
C ARG A 448 7.21 -18.05 -11.15
N LEU A 449 6.19 -18.60 -10.51
CA LEU A 449 5.26 -19.55 -11.12
C LEU A 449 4.00 -18.88 -11.69
N GLY A 450 3.83 -17.57 -11.55
CA GLY A 450 2.64 -16.84 -12.01
C GLY A 450 1.35 -17.25 -11.29
N ILE A 451 1.45 -17.72 -10.03
CA ILE A 451 0.33 -18.22 -9.24
C ILE A 451 -0.20 -17.12 -8.33
N SER A 452 -1.39 -16.60 -8.64
CA SER A 452 -2.06 -15.62 -7.78
C SER A 452 -2.43 -16.22 -6.43
N PRO A 453 -2.04 -15.60 -5.30
CA PRO A 453 -2.38 -16.09 -3.97
C PRO A 453 -3.88 -16.00 -3.64
N ASN A 454 -4.66 -15.28 -4.46
CA ASN A 454 -6.07 -14.94 -4.23
C ASN A 454 -7.01 -15.35 -5.37
N GLN A 455 -6.88 -16.52 -5.94
CA GLN A 455 -8.05 -17.07 -6.61
C GLN A 455 -9.06 -17.46 -5.51
N LYS A 456 -10.03 -16.57 -5.25
CA LYS A 456 -11.21 -16.84 -4.44
C LYS A 456 -12.06 -17.92 -5.12
N GLY A 457 -11.64 -19.17 -4.98
CA GLY A 457 -12.58 -20.27 -4.98
C GLY A 457 -13.18 -20.32 -3.58
N ASN A 458 -14.50 -20.37 -3.47
CA ASN A 458 -15.25 -20.57 -2.24
C ASN A 458 -14.60 -21.59 -1.31
N ALA A 459 -13.76 -21.15 -0.39
CA ALA A 459 -13.29 -21.95 0.72
C ALA A 459 -12.84 -21.03 1.84
N ARG A 460 -13.68 -20.90 2.85
CA ARG A 460 -13.21 -20.66 4.20
C ARG A 460 -12.07 -21.65 4.45
N ASN A 461 -10.87 -21.15 4.75
CA ASN A 461 -9.74 -21.90 5.27
C ASN A 461 -9.21 -23.06 4.39
N LYS A 462 -8.59 -22.75 3.25
CA LYS A 462 -7.42 -23.50 2.81
C LYS A 462 -6.30 -22.51 2.50
N THR A 463 -5.63 -22.08 3.52
CA THR A 463 -4.21 -21.74 3.40
C THR A 463 -3.59 -22.97 2.73
N LEU A 464 -3.15 -22.83 1.47
CA LEU A 464 -2.22 -23.76 0.89
C LEU A 464 -0.99 -23.70 1.78
N SER A 465 -0.90 -24.59 2.76
CA SER A 465 0.29 -24.72 3.58
C SER A 465 1.42 -24.98 2.60
N GLY A 466 2.54 -24.30 2.76
CA GLY A 466 3.73 -24.52 1.93
C GLY A 466 4.08 -26.00 1.73
N LYS A 467 3.62 -26.87 2.65
CA LYS A 467 3.73 -28.33 2.58
C LYS A 467 2.98 -29.00 1.41
N SER A 468 1.87 -28.44 0.90
CA SER A 468 1.15 -29.06 -0.23
C SER A 468 1.77 -28.66 -1.59
N LEU A 469 2.36 -27.48 -1.69
CA LEU A 469 3.15 -27.05 -2.86
C LEU A 469 4.51 -27.74 -2.88
N LEU A 470 5.15 -27.92 -1.72
CA LEU A 470 6.40 -28.66 -1.57
C LEU A 470 6.24 -30.15 -1.96
N LYS A 471 5.14 -30.83 -1.56
CA LYS A 471 4.92 -32.24 -1.92
C LYS A 471 4.77 -32.49 -3.43
N LYS A 472 4.25 -31.53 -4.19
CA LYS A 472 4.08 -31.66 -5.65
C LYS A 472 5.38 -31.38 -6.43
N ASN A 473 6.33 -30.66 -5.87
CA ASN A 473 7.57 -30.24 -6.51
C ASN A 473 8.85 -30.86 -5.90
N PHE A 474 8.73 -31.82 -4.96
CA PHE A 474 9.89 -32.47 -4.30
C PHE A 474 10.76 -33.25 -5.28
N GLY A 475 10.25 -33.68 -6.43
CA GLY A 475 11.03 -34.29 -7.52
C GLY A 475 11.95 -33.31 -8.28
N MET A 476 11.67 -32.01 -8.22
CA MET A 476 12.53 -30.96 -8.80
C MET A 476 13.59 -30.40 -7.84
N TYR A 477 13.42 -30.62 -6.52
CA TYR A 477 14.28 -30.06 -5.50
C TYR A 477 15.64 -30.76 -5.39
N ASN A 478 15.68 -32.07 -5.61
CA ASN A 478 16.95 -32.83 -5.58
C ASN A 478 17.89 -32.45 -6.75
N SER A 479 17.34 -32.02 -7.90
CA SER A 479 18.17 -31.60 -9.04
C SER A 479 18.74 -30.17 -8.91
N LEU A 480 18.24 -29.36 -7.96
CA LEU A 480 18.76 -28.01 -7.72
C LEU A 480 19.88 -27.95 -6.68
N PHE A 481 19.97 -28.97 -5.82
CA PHE A 481 21.07 -29.09 -4.85
C PHE A 481 22.31 -29.78 -5.43
N ASP A 482 22.12 -30.59 -6.48
CA ASP A 482 23.24 -31.29 -7.16
C ASP A 482 24.03 -30.38 -8.13
N ASN A 483 23.55 -29.14 -8.39
CA ASN A 483 24.22 -28.21 -9.32
C ASN A 483 24.87 -26.98 -8.63
N GLU A 484 24.88 -26.89 -7.31
CA GLU A 484 25.57 -25.80 -6.56
C GLU A 484 26.91 -26.28 -5.90
N GLU A 485 27.38 -27.50 -6.17
CA GLU A 485 28.69 -28.03 -5.69
C GLU A 485 29.73 -28.21 -6.81
N GLU A 486 29.59 -27.58 -7.99
CA GLU A 486 30.68 -27.46 -8.97
C GLU A 486 31.04 -26.00 -9.27
#